data_30a7e8a419d0ff1b02e4bfa01bffc8f5
#
_entry.id   30a7e8a419d0ff1b02e4bfa01bffc8f5
#
_cell.length_a   1.000
_cell.length_b   1.000
_cell.length_c   1.000
_cell.angle_alpha   90.00
_cell.angle_beta   90.00
_cell.angle_gamma   90.00
#
_symmetry.space_group_name_H-M   'P 1'
#
loop_
_entity.id
_entity.type
_entity.pdbx_description
1 polymer ?
#
loop_
_entity_poly.entity_id
_entity_poly.type
_entity_poly.pdbx_seq_one_letter_code
_entity_poly.pdbx_strand_id
1 'polypeptide(L)'
;IVFQSYALFPHMSIGDNVGYGLRMQGVGKEERAKRVKEALELVDLAGFEDRFVDQISGGQQQRVALARALVLKPKVLLFDEPLSNLDANLRRSMREKIRELQQSLGITSLYVTHDQTEAFAVSDEVIVMNKGKIMQKAPAKELYLRPNSLFLANFMGESSIFEGKLENNTIDVNGYKLPLSNAAQFNLPDGECLVGVRPEAIYLKAEGEAAQQCEIKSAVYMGNHWEVVAIWAGKELLINTKPEDFNANLKQAYVNFSEQGIFLLKKEK
;
A
#
# COMPACT_ATOMS: atom_id res chain seq x y z
N ILE A 1 -18.60 9.65 8.46
CA ILE A 1 -17.17 9.97 8.20
C ILE A 1 -16.38 9.64 9.45
N VAL A 2 -15.21 9.03 9.28
CA VAL A 2 -14.19 8.81 10.29
C VAL A 2 -13.03 9.77 9.98
N PHE A 3 -12.78 10.71 10.88
CA PHE A 3 -11.78 11.77 10.71
C PHE A 3 -10.41 11.36 11.28
N GLN A 4 -9.36 11.97 10.81
CA GLN A 4 -7.98 11.82 11.28
C GLN A 4 -7.82 12.10 12.79
N SER A 5 -8.51 13.11 13.31
CA SER A 5 -8.52 13.48 14.73
C SER A 5 -9.54 12.72 15.57
N TYR A 6 -10.21 11.71 14.97
CA TYR A 6 -11.35 10.97 15.55
C TYR A 6 -12.58 11.85 15.83
N ALA A 7 -12.42 13.12 16.09
CA ALA A 7 -13.45 14.12 16.40
C ALA A 7 -14.47 13.63 17.45
N LEU A 8 -14.00 12.98 18.51
CA LEU A 8 -14.83 12.56 19.63
C LEU A 8 -15.17 13.77 20.51
N PHE A 9 -16.35 13.74 21.11
CA PHE A 9 -16.80 14.75 22.07
C PHE A 9 -16.19 14.44 23.44
N PRO A 10 -15.24 15.24 23.95
CA PRO A 10 -14.49 14.89 25.17
C PRO A 10 -15.32 14.93 26.45
N HIS A 11 -16.41 15.69 26.46
CA HIS A 11 -17.32 15.83 27.57
C HIS A 11 -18.46 14.79 27.62
N MET A 12 -18.47 13.86 26.66
CA MET A 12 -19.46 12.79 26.55
C MET A 12 -18.81 11.44 26.86
N SER A 13 -19.63 10.51 27.40
CA SER A 13 -19.22 9.11 27.49
C SER A 13 -19.04 8.48 26.11
N ILE A 14 -18.41 7.30 26.07
CA ILE A 14 -18.25 6.52 24.84
C ILE A 14 -19.62 6.16 24.26
N GLY A 15 -20.56 5.72 25.11
CA GLY A 15 -21.91 5.39 24.67
C GLY A 15 -22.66 6.61 24.11
N ASP A 16 -22.50 7.79 24.71
CA ASP A 16 -23.09 9.02 24.20
C ASP A 16 -22.44 9.49 22.90
N ASN A 17 -21.13 9.32 22.74
CA ASN A 17 -20.43 9.59 21.50
C ASN A 17 -20.97 8.72 20.36
N VAL A 18 -21.04 7.41 20.56
CA VAL A 18 -21.55 6.47 19.54
C VAL A 18 -23.02 6.74 19.27
N GLY A 19 -23.83 6.94 20.32
CA GLY A 19 -25.28 7.15 20.22
C GLY A 19 -25.70 8.55 19.76
N TYR A 20 -24.76 9.49 19.59
CA TYR A 20 -25.07 10.89 19.29
C TYR A 20 -25.92 11.04 18.02
N GLY A 21 -25.51 10.42 16.92
CA GLY A 21 -26.24 10.51 15.67
C GLY A 21 -27.67 9.91 15.75
N LEU A 22 -27.83 8.82 16.49
CA LEU A 22 -29.15 8.22 16.73
C LEU A 22 -30.07 9.14 17.56
N ARG A 23 -29.49 9.84 18.54
CA ARG A 23 -30.21 10.84 19.33
C ARG A 23 -30.70 11.99 18.45
N MET A 24 -29.88 12.46 17.51
CA MET A 24 -30.26 13.53 16.57
C MET A 24 -31.34 13.07 15.58
N GLN A 25 -31.42 11.77 15.29
CA GLN A 25 -32.50 11.16 14.48
C GLN A 25 -33.78 10.87 15.28
N GLY A 26 -33.84 11.20 16.58
CA GLY A 26 -35.00 10.97 17.42
C GLY A 26 -35.20 9.50 17.84
N VAL A 27 -34.18 8.66 17.75
CA VAL A 27 -34.27 7.24 18.17
C VAL A 27 -34.45 7.16 19.69
N GLY A 28 -35.44 6.40 20.11
CA GLY A 28 -35.79 6.21 21.52
C GLY A 28 -34.63 5.64 22.35
N LYS A 29 -34.66 5.90 23.68
CA LYS A 29 -33.53 5.58 24.58
C LYS A 29 -33.14 4.10 24.59
N GLU A 30 -34.13 3.22 24.65
CA GLU A 30 -33.91 1.76 24.71
C GLU A 30 -33.28 1.22 23.40
N GLU A 31 -33.85 1.58 22.26
CA GLU A 31 -33.33 1.17 20.94
C GLU A 31 -31.92 1.77 20.70
N ARG A 32 -31.70 3.01 21.13
CA ARG A 32 -30.38 3.64 21.04
C ARG A 32 -29.34 2.88 21.88
N ALA A 33 -29.65 2.53 23.14
CA ALA A 33 -28.77 1.77 24.01
C ALA A 33 -28.41 0.41 23.40
N LYS A 34 -29.41 -0.30 22.85
CA LYS A 34 -29.19 -1.57 22.16
C LYS A 34 -28.23 -1.42 20.98
N ARG A 35 -28.49 -0.47 20.08
CA ARG A 35 -27.66 -0.24 18.88
C ARG A 35 -26.25 0.23 19.21
N VAL A 36 -26.09 1.05 20.26
CA VAL A 36 -24.78 1.46 20.76
C VAL A 36 -23.97 0.25 21.23
N LYS A 37 -24.60 -0.63 22.02
CA LYS A 37 -23.96 -1.85 22.49
C LYS A 37 -23.51 -2.73 21.31
N GLU A 38 -24.40 -3.01 20.36
CA GLU A 38 -24.09 -3.76 19.14
C GLU A 38 -22.93 -3.13 18.36
N ALA A 39 -22.90 -1.80 18.21
CA ALA A 39 -21.84 -1.09 17.51
C ALA A 39 -20.49 -1.15 18.23
N LEU A 40 -20.47 -1.11 19.57
CA LEU A 40 -19.24 -1.27 20.36
C LEU A 40 -18.72 -2.70 20.34
N GLU A 41 -19.60 -3.70 20.34
CA GLU A 41 -19.23 -5.10 20.15
C GLU A 41 -18.52 -5.34 18.81
N LEU A 42 -19.00 -4.75 17.70
CA LEU A 42 -18.38 -4.85 16.38
C LEU A 42 -16.93 -4.36 16.32
N VAL A 43 -16.57 -3.44 17.22
CA VAL A 43 -15.21 -2.85 17.27
C VAL A 43 -14.41 -3.32 18.50
N ASP A 44 -14.81 -4.42 19.13
CA ASP A 44 -14.17 -5.03 20.31
C ASP A 44 -14.05 -4.08 21.53
N LEU A 45 -15.10 -3.27 21.78
CA LEU A 45 -15.20 -2.34 22.89
C LEU A 45 -16.48 -2.58 23.74
N ALA A 46 -16.93 -3.82 23.83
CA ALA A 46 -18.06 -4.19 24.69
C ALA A 46 -17.78 -3.76 26.15
N GLY A 47 -18.77 -3.15 26.80
CA GLY A 47 -18.66 -2.69 28.20
C GLY A 47 -17.90 -1.37 28.39
N PHE A 48 -17.66 -0.60 27.32
CA PHE A 48 -17.00 0.71 27.39
C PHE A 48 -17.98 1.89 27.42
N GLU A 49 -19.28 1.62 27.44
CA GLU A 49 -20.33 2.62 27.25
C GLU A 49 -20.23 3.82 28.22
N ASP A 50 -19.89 3.55 29.51
CA ASP A 50 -19.84 4.53 30.57
C ASP A 50 -18.48 5.23 30.75
N ARG A 51 -17.45 4.77 29.99
CA ARG A 51 -16.12 5.41 30.02
C ARG A 51 -16.12 6.73 29.28
N PHE A 52 -15.14 7.58 29.58
CA PHE A 52 -14.89 8.84 28.90
C PHE A 52 -13.70 8.74 27.95
N VAL A 53 -13.59 9.71 27.03
CA VAL A 53 -12.57 9.71 25.97
C VAL A 53 -11.14 9.71 26.52
N ASP A 54 -10.90 10.39 27.63
CA ASP A 54 -9.60 10.50 28.33
C ASP A 54 -9.19 9.21 29.07
N GLN A 55 -10.11 8.27 29.24
CA GLN A 55 -9.89 6.99 29.90
C GLN A 55 -9.49 5.86 28.93
N ILE A 56 -9.33 6.17 27.65
CA ILE A 56 -9.06 5.17 26.61
C ILE A 56 -7.88 5.57 25.73
N SER A 57 -7.18 4.56 25.18
CA SER A 57 -6.04 4.78 24.28
C SER A 57 -6.46 5.33 22.91
N GLY A 58 -5.51 5.91 22.16
CA GLY A 58 -5.77 6.45 20.82
C GLY A 58 -6.40 5.43 19.86
N GLY A 59 -5.96 4.18 19.88
CA GLY A 59 -6.58 3.12 19.07
C GLY A 59 -7.98 2.75 19.53
N GLN A 60 -8.28 2.84 20.83
CA GLN A 60 -9.64 2.68 21.33
C GLN A 60 -10.51 3.87 20.91
N GLN A 61 -9.99 5.10 20.97
CA GLN A 61 -10.70 6.30 20.48
C GLN A 61 -11.05 6.18 18.99
N GLN A 62 -10.15 5.66 18.20
CA GLN A 62 -10.42 5.39 16.77
C GLN A 62 -11.53 4.36 16.58
N ARG A 63 -11.52 3.26 17.34
CA ARG A 63 -12.60 2.26 17.28
C ARG A 63 -13.94 2.85 17.69
N VAL A 64 -13.96 3.76 18.67
CA VAL A 64 -15.17 4.52 19.04
C VAL A 64 -15.65 5.40 17.87
N ALA A 65 -14.75 6.10 17.19
CA ALA A 65 -15.11 6.91 16.01
C ALA A 65 -15.69 6.04 14.89
N LEU A 66 -15.14 4.84 14.70
CA LEU A 66 -15.66 3.86 13.74
C LEU A 66 -17.05 3.34 14.16
N ALA A 67 -17.25 2.97 15.42
CA ALA A 67 -18.55 2.56 15.95
C ALA A 67 -19.59 3.66 15.81
N ARG A 68 -19.24 4.93 16.08
CA ARG A 68 -20.10 6.10 15.89
C ARG A 68 -20.54 6.27 14.43
N ALA A 69 -19.67 5.97 13.48
CA ALA A 69 -20.01 6.02 12.07
C ALA A 69 -20.91 4.83 11.65
N LEU A 70 -20.63 3.63 12.15
CA LEU A 70 -21.32 2.39 11.79
C LEU A 70 -22.73 2.25 12.42
N VAL A 71 -22.95 2.80 13.64
CA VAL A 71 -24.22 2.69 14.36
C VAL A 71 -25.42 3.24 13.56
N LEU A 72 -25.15 4.17 12.65
CA LEU A 72 -26.14 4.78 11.76
C LEU A 72 -26.48 3.90 10.56
N LYS A 73 -25.79 2.75 10.36
CA LYS A 73 -25.92 1.84 9.22
C LYS A 73 -25.83 2.60 7.88
N PRO A 74 -24.74 3.35 7.63
CA PRO A 74 -24.62 4.19 6.45
C PRO A 74 -24.47 3.34 5.18
N LYS A 75 -24.92 3.87 4.03
CA LYS A 75 -24.68 3.24 2.72
C LYS A 75 -23.24 3.40 2.24
N VAL A 76 -22.57 4.48 2.64
CA VAL A 76 -21.18 4.80 2.29
C VAL A 76 -20.43 5.24 3.55
N LEU A 77 -19.23 4.71 3.74
CA LEU A 77 -18.33 5.06 4.82
C LEU A 77 -17.12 5.81 4.26
N LEU A 78 -16.86 7.00 4.81
CA LEU A 78 -15.72 7.83 4.39
C LEU A 78 -14.67 7.81 5.50
N PHE A 79 -13.41 7.57 5.12
CA PHE A 79 -12.26 7.64 5.99
C PHE A 79 -11.32 8.74 5.50
N ASP A 80 -10.93 9.64 6.38
CA ASP A 80 -10.00 10.72 6.10
C ASP A 80 -8.75 10.54 6.98
N GLU A 81 -7.71 9.91 6.42
CA GLU A 81 -6.45 9.54 7.07
C GLU A 81 -6.62 8.92 8.48
N PRO A 82 -7.46 7.91 8.65
CA PRO A 82 -7.90 7.47 9.97
C PRO A 82 -6.78 6.87 10.83
N LEU A 83 -5.66 6.42 10.26
CA LEU A 83 -4.60 5.69 10.95
C LEU A 83 -3.31 6.49 11.16
N SER A 84 -3.25 7.73 10.69
CA SER A 84 -2.02 8.55 10.69
C SER A 84 -1.45 8.82 12.09
N ASN A 85 -2.31 8.85 13.13
CA ASN A 85 -1.91 9.14 14.51
C ASN A 85 -1.60 7.88 15.34
N LEU A 86 -1.50 6.70 14.73
CA LEU A 86 -1.25 5.44 15.42
C LEU A 86 0.19 4.95 15.23
N ASP A 87 0.70 4.24 16.23
CA ASP A 87 1.95 3.49 16.09
C ASP A 87 1.83 2.32 15.09
N ALA A 88 2.96 1.77 14.65
CA ALA A 88 3.01 0.79 13.58
C ALA A 88 2.21 -0.50 13.88
N ASN A 89 2.27 -1.00 15.13
CA ASN A 89 1.58 -2.24 15.51
C ASN A 89 0.06 -2.03 15.55
N LEU A 90 -0.36 -0.92 16.16
CA LEU A 90 -1.77 -0.58 16.26
C LEU A 90 -2.36 -0.24 14.89
N ARG A 91 -1.60 0.43 14.02
CA ARG A 91 -1.97 0.72 12.64
C ARG A 91 -2.24 -0.57 11.86
N ARG A 92 -1.36 -1.58 12.00
CA ARG A 92 -1.56 -2.89 11.36
C ARG A 92 -2.86 -3.57 11.83
N SER A 93 -3.06 -3.68 13.13
CA SER A 93 -4.27 -4.28 13.71
C SER A 93 -5.55 -3.55 13.26
N MET A 94 -5.51 -2.21 13.20
CA MET A 94 -6.65 -1.41 12.76
C MET A 94 -6.95 -1.55 11.27
N ARG A 95 -5.95 -1.68 10.39
CA ARG A 95 -6.16 -1.98 8.97
C ARG A 95 -6.90 -3.30 8.78
N GLU A 96 -6.44 -4.36 9.48
CA GLU A 96 -7.08 -5.67 9.46
C GLU A 96 -8.54 -5.60 9.91
N LYS A 97 -8.81 -4.87 11.00
CA LYS A 97 -10.17 -4.68 11.55
C LYS A 97 -11.09 -3.88 10.60
N ILE A 98 -10.58 -2.79 10.01
CA ILE A 98 -11.34 -2.00 9.03
C ILE A 98 -11.69 -2.89 7.81
N ARG A 99 -10.73 -3.67 7.30
CA ARG A 99 -10.97 -4.57 6.17
C ARG A 99 -12.00 -5.65 6.49
N GLU A 100 -11.89 -6.27 7.66
CA GLU A 100 -12.88 -7.25 8.16
C GLU A 100 -14.29 -6.67 8.20
N LEU A 101 -14.45 -5.47 8.75
CA LEU A 101 -15.75 -4.79 8.86
C LEU A 101 -16.30 -4.39 7.48
N GLN A 102 -15.45 -3.90 6.57
CA GLN A 102 -15.89 -3.61 5.19
C GLN A 102 -16.46 -4.84 4.51
N GLN A 103 -15.78 -5.97 4.62
CA GLN A 103 -16.18 -7.23 3.99
C GLN A 103 -17.42 -7.84 4.65
N SER A 104 -17.45 -7.91 5.98
CA SER A 104 -18.57 -8.52 6.72
C SER A 104 -19.88 -7.73 6.60
N LEU A 105 -19.77 -6.39 6.50
CA LEU A 105 -20.95 -5.53 6.37
C LEU A 105 -21.32 -5.23 4.91
N GLY A 106 -20.48 -5.57 3.94
CA GLY A 106 -20.68 -5.28 2.52
C GLY A 106 -20.83 -3.78 2.22
N ILE A 107 -20.16 -2.92 3.02
CA ILE A 107 -20.34 -1.47 2.93
C ILE A 107 -19.38 -0.85 1.91
N THR A 108 -19.90 0.02 1.06
CA THR A 108 -19.06 0.84 0.17
C THR A 108 -18.24 1.83 1.00
N SER A 109 -16.94 1.83 0.81
CA SER A 109 -16.03 2.72 1.56
C SER A 109 -15.15 3.54 0.62
N LEU A 110 -14.95 4.81 0.96
CA LEU A 110 -13.92 5.66 0.37
C LEU A 110 -12.86 5.94 1.44
N TYR A 111 -11.62 5.55 1.19
CA TYR A 111 -10.52 5.65 2.13
C TYR A 111 -9.44 6.58 1.58
N VAL A 112 -9.18 7.69 2.25
CA VAL A 112 -8.12 8.64 1.91
C VAL A 112 -6.92 8.36 2.80
N THR A 113 -5.75 8.19 2.18
CA THR A 113 -4.47 8.01 2.88
C THR A 113 -3.31 8.45 1.99
N HIS A 114 -2.20 8.80 2.61
CA HIS A 114 -0.91 8.97 1.94
C HIS A 114 0.01 7.74 2.12
N ASP A 115 -0.40 6.75 2.91
CA ASP A 115 0.33 5.49 3.13
C ASP A 115 -0.11 4.44 2.11
N GLN A 116 0.83 4.01 1.26
CA GLN A 116 0.58 3.00 0.22
C GLN A 116 0.23 1.64 0.83
N THR A 117 0.84 1.28 1.95
CA THR A 117 0.58 0.00 2.62
C THR A 117 -0.85 -0.05 3.15
N GLU A 118 -1.38 1.10 3.63
CA GLU A 118 -2.78 1.20 4.01
C GLU A 118 -3.69 1.03 2.80
N ALA A 119 -3.44 1.80 1.71
CA ALA A 119 -4.24 1.72 0.50
C ALA A 119 -4.28 0.29 -0.06
N PHE A 120 -3.15 -0.42 -0.05
CA PHE A 120 -3.06 -1.80 -0.55
C PHE A 120 -3.81 -2.81 0.34
N ALA A 121 -3.79 -2.59 1.65
CA ALA A 121 -4.38 -3.54 2.60
C ALA A 121 -5.91 -3.42 2.71
N VAL A 122 -6.47 -2.21 2.56
CA VAL A 122 -7.90 -1.97 2.83
C VAL A 122 -8.76 -1.81 1.59
N SER A 123 -8.16 -1.64 0.39
CA SER A 123 -8.91 -1.28 -0.82
C SER A 123 -9.03 -2.42 -1.82
N ASP A 124 -10.14 -2.48 -2.56
CA ASP A 124 -10.30 -3.33 -3.74
C ASP A 124 -9.75 -2.63 -4.98
N GLU A 125 -9.92 -1.31 -5.07
CA GLU A 125 -9.35 -0.44 -6.09
C GLU A 125 -8.69 0.78 -5.44
N VAL A 126 -7.58 1.21 -6.00
CA VAL A 126 -6.82 2.39 -5.55
C VAL A 126 -6.83 3.45 -6.65
N ILE A 127 -7.06 4.69 -6.27
CA ILE A 127 -6.99 5.86 -7.16
C ILE A 127 -5.80 6.69 -6.72
N VAL A 128 -4.78 6.79 -7.57
CA VAL A 128 -3.64 7.68 -7.31
C VAL A 128 -3.91 9.06 -7.90
N MET A 129 -3.77 10.08 -7.07
CA MET A 129 -3.97 11.47 -7.46
C MET A 129 -2.68 12.27 -7.36
N ASN A 130 -2.47 13.19 -8.29
CA ASN A 130 -1.38 14.16 -8.24
C ASN A 130 -1.88 15.52 -8.75
N LYS A 131 -1.65 16.59 -7.96
CA LYS A 131 -2.06 17.97 -8.30
C LYS A 131 -3.52 18.07 -8.76
N GLY A 132 -4.43 17.38 -8.05
CA GLY A 132 -5.86 17.38 -8.34
C GLY A 132 -6.30 16.54 -9.55
N LYS A 133 -5.40 15.81 -10.20
CA LYS A 133 -5.69 14.92 -11.35
C LYS A 133 -5.56 13.46 -10.95
N ILE A 134 -6.43 12.63 -11.49
CA ILE A 134 -6.32 11.17 -11.37
C ILE A 134 -5.22 10.72 -12.33
N MET A 135 -4.19 10.08 -11.78
CA MET A 135 -3.06 9.55 -12.55
C MET A 135 -3.35 8.13 -13.06
N GLN A 136 -3.85 7.28 -12.18
CA GLN A 136 -4.29 5.92 -12.52
C GLN A 136 -5.30 5.43 -11.48
N LYS A 137 -6.21 4.57 -11.92
CA LYS A 137 -7.15 3.83 -11.08
C LYS A 137 -7.06 2.36 -11.45
N ALA A 138 -6.71 1.49 -10.48
CA ALA A 138 -6.62 0.05 -10.68
C ALA A 138 -6.52 -0.68 -9.32
N PRO A 139 -6.63 -2.02 -9.26
CA PRO A 139 -6.21 -2.80 -8.11
C PRO A 139 -4.75 -2.54 -7.73
N ALA A 140 -4.42 -2.61 -6.44
CA ALA A 140 -3.09 -2.32 -5.90
C ALA A 140 -1.95 -3.04 -6.65
N LYS A 141 -2.12 -4.35 -6.92
CA LYS A 141 -1.15 -5.16 -7.66
C LYS A 141 -0.88 -4.61 -9.06
N GLU A 142 -1.91 -4.13 -9.75
CA GLU A 142 -1.77 -3.60 -11.10
C GLU A 142 -1.06 -2.25 -11.09
N LEU A 143 -1.38 -1.35 -10.14
CA LEU A 143 -0.66 -0.08 -9.96
C LEU A 143 0.83 -0.29 -9.72
N TYR A 144 1.20 -1.31 -8.97
CA TYR A 144 2.58 -1.63 -8.64
C TYR A 144 3.34 -2.24 -9.83
N LEU A 145 2.73 -3.24 -10.48
CA LEU A 145 3.38 -4.00 -11.56
C LEU A 145 3.24 -3.35 -12.94
N ARG A 146 2.25 -2.49 -13.14
CA ARG A 146 1.94 -1.84 -14.43
C ARG A 146 1.63 -0.35 -14.25
N PRO A 147 2.55 0.42 -13.69
CA PRO A 147 2.37 1.87 -13.62
C PRO A 147 2.29 2.44 -15.04
N ASN A 148 1.43 3.44 -15.25
CA ASN A 148 1.27 4.07 -16.56
C ASN A 148 2.22 5.25 -16.80
N SER A 149 3.01 5.63 -15.81
CA SER A 149 3.91 6.78 -15.86
C SER A 149 5.10 6.63 -14.90
N LEU A 150 6.18 7.35 -15.18
CA LEU A 150 7.36 7.39 -14.31
C LEU A 150 7.01 7.93 -12.91
N PHE A 151 6.10 8.93 -12.84
CA PHE A 151 5.59 9.40 -11.56
C PHE A 151 4.99 8.26 -10.74
N LEU A 152 4.12 7.46 -11.34
CA LEU A 152 3.48 6.34 -10.65
C LEU A 152 4.47 5.24 -10.28
N ALA A 153 5.40 4.91 -11.16
CA ALA A 153 6.45 3.94 -10.88
C ALA A 153 7.24 4.28 -9.60
N ASN A 154 7.63 5.56 -9.47
CA ASN A 154 8.38 6.05 -8.32
C ASN A 154 7.49 6.30 -7.09
N PHE A 155 6.21 6.66 -7.30
CA PHE A 155 5.28 6.89 -6.20
C PHE A 155 4.85 5.58 -5.53
N MET A 156 4.66 4.49 -6.31
CA MET A 156 4.15 3.20 -5.80
C MET A 156 5.24 2.28 -5.23
N GLY A 157 6.47 2.71 -5.18
CA GLY A 157 7.60 1.97 -4.64
C GLY A 157 8.89 2.29 -5.39
N GLU A 158 9.99 1.77 -4.89
CA GLU A 158 11.29 1.96 -5.52
C GLU A 158 11.41 1.15 -6.82
N SER A 159 12.15 1.67 -7.77
CA SER A 159 12.47 0.97 -9.02
C SER A 159 13.72 1.55 -9.66
N SER A 160 14.49 0.69 -10.32
CA SER A 160 15.59 1.11 -11.18
C SER A 160 15.08 1.33 -12.59
N ILE A 161 15.36 2.51 -13.18
CA ILE A 161 14.84 2.91 -14.49
C ILE A 161 15.98 2.99 -15.51
N PHE A 162 15.84 2.26 -16.61
CA PHE A 162 16.79 2.21 -17.70
C PHE A 162 16.15 2.68 -19.01
N GLU A 163 16.95 3.20 -19.92
CA GLU A 163 16.55 3.33 -21.32
C GLU A 163 16.75 1.99 -22.02
N GLY A 164 15.78 1.57 -22.79
CA GLY A 164 15.83 0.32 -23.50
C GLY A 164 15.06 0.36 -24.81
N LYS A 165 15.15 -0.71 -25.56
CA LYS A 165 14.44 -0.92 -26.82
C LYS A 165 13.64 -2.21 -26.74
N LEU A 166 12.35 -2.13 -27.01
CA LEU A 166 11.47 -3.28 -27.15
C LEU A 166 11.47 -3.75 -28.60
N GLU A 167 11.77 -5.02 -28.84
CA GLU A 167 11.66 -5.68 -30.13
C GLU A 167 11.21 -7.14 -29.94
N ASN A 168 10.10 -7.53 -30.56
CA ASN A 168 9.61 -8.93 -30.58
C ASN A 168 9.59 -9.59 -29.17
N ASN A 169 8.97 -8.95 -28.19
CA ASN A 169 8.93 -9.42 -26.78
C ASN A 169 10.31 -9.54 -26.09
N THR A 170 11.32 -8.89 -26.61
CA THR A 170 12.63 -8.81 -25.97
C THR A 170 12.98 -7.36 -25.71
N ILE A 171 13.43 -7.07 -24.51
CA ILE A 171 13.94 -5.75 -24.14
C ILE A 171 15.46 -5.78 -24.26
N ASP A 172 16.03 -4.85 -24.99
CA ASP A 172 17.47 -4.58 -25.00
C ASP A 172 17.77 -3.36 -24.11
N VAL A 173 18.63 -3.54 -23.12
CA VAL A 173 19.15 -2.48 -22.27
C VAL A 173 20.67 -2.47 -22.42
N ASN A 174 21.21 -1.55 -23.22
CA ASN A 174 22.66 -1.45 -23.48
C ASN A 174 23.33 -2.77 -23.90
N GLY A 175 22.66 -3.57 -24.74
CA GLY A 175 23.15 -4.86 -25.20
C GLY A 175 22.78 -6.05 -24.30
N TYR A 176 22.18 -5.82 -23.15
CA TYR A 176 21.63 -6.86 -22.27
C TYR A 176 20.18 -7.18 -22.64
N LYS A 177 19.91 -8.42 -22.99
CA LYS A 177 18.58 -8.85 -23.43
C LYS A 177 17.78 -9.44 -22.27
N LEU A 178 16.60 -8.85 -22.04
CA LEU A 178 15.64 -9.29 -21.03
C LEU A 178 14.40 -9.82 -21.77
N PRO A 179 14.14 -11.14 -21.74
CA PRO A 179 12.95 -11.72 -22.38
C PRO A 179 11.69 -11.35 -21.60
N LEU A 180 10.60 -11.09 -22.32
CA LEU A 180 9.27 -10.91 -21.77
C LEU A 180 8.35 -11.97 -22.38
N SER A 181 7.59 -12.66 -21.55
CA SER A 181 6.57 -13.62 -22.01
C SER A 181 5.45 -12.92 -22.78
N ASN A 182 5.10 -11.69 -22.38
CA ASN A 182 4.00 -10.93 -22.98
C ASN A 182 4.24 -9.42 -22.88
N ALA A 183 4.91 -8.82 -23.86
CA ALA A 183 5.11 -7.38 -23.92
C ALA A 183 3.82 -6.61 -24.25
N ALA A 184 2.83 -7.24 -24.88
CA ALA A 184 1.56 -6.60 -25.24
C ALA A 184 0.78 -6.08 -24.03
N GLN A 185 1.01 -6.64 -22.84
CA GLN A 185 0.40 -6.17 -21.59
C GLN A 185 0.72 -4.70 -21.24
N PHE A 186 1.77 -4.13 -21.82
CA PHE A 186 2.21 -2.75 -21.57
C PHE A 186 1.65 -1.76 -22.60
N ASN A 187 0.94 -2.23 -23.64
CA ASN A 187 0.37 -1.40 -24.71
C ASN A 187 1.39 -0.46 -25.37
N LEU A 188 2.64 -0.90 -25.50
CA LEU A 188 3.72 -0.17 -26.17
C LEU A 188 4.06 -0.84 -27.50
N PRO A 189 4.25 -0.05 -28.60
CA PRO A 189 4.80 -0.55 -29.83
C PRO A 189 6.30 -0.87 -29.66
N ASP A 190 6.82 -1.71 -30.52
CA ASP A 190 8.27 -1.90 -30.64
C ASP A 190 8.97 -0.55 -30.86
N GLY A 191 10.10 -0.35 -30.19
CA GLY A 191 10.88 0.88 -30.23
C GLY A 191 11.49 1.27 -28.89
N GLU A 192 11.92 2.52 -28.79
CA GLU A 192 12.51 3.07 -27.55
C GLU A 192 11.46 3.16 -26.42
N CYS A 193 11.87 2.71 -25.24
CA CYS A 193 11.04 2.73 -24.05
C CYS A 193 11.88 2.98 -22.78
N LEU A 194 11.23 3.27 -21.67
CA LEU A 194 11.83 3.18 -20.34
C LEU A 194 11.50 1.80 -19.77
N VAL A 195 12.50 1.17 -19.19
CA VAL A 195 12.43 -0.15 -18.56
C VAL A 195 12.58 0.04 -17.06
N GLY A 196 11.53 -0.22 -16.32
CA GLY A 196 11.58 -0.21 -14.86
C GLY A 196 11.72 -1.63 -14.31
N VAL A 197 12.53 -1.77 -13.27
CA VAL A 197 12.74 -3.04 -12.58
C VAL A 197 12.54 -2.82 -11.09
N ARG A 198 11.68 -3.64 -10.48
CA ARG A 198 11.45 -3.63 -9.03
C ARG A 198 12.60 -4.32 -8.29
N PRO A 199 13.03 -3.82 -7.12
CA PRO A 199 14.18 -4.36 -6.39
C PRO A 199 14.07 -5.85 -6.05
N GLU A 200 12.88 -6.32 -5.72
CA GLU A 200 12.59 -7.73 -5.39
C GLU A 200 12.52 -8.65 -6.61
N ALA A 201 12.51 -8.09 -7.81
CA ALA A 201 12.53 -8.87 -9.06
C ALA A 201 13.94 -9.23 -9.51
N ILE A 202 14.95 -8.82 -8.76
CA ILE A 202 16.35 -9.02 -9.12
C ILE A 202 16.95 -10.06 -8.18
N TYR A 203 17.62 -11.05 -8.79
CA TYR A 203 18.26 -12.12 -8.06
C TYR A 203 19.77 -12.06 -8.26
N LEU A 204 20.52 -12.06 -7.15
CA LEU A 204 21.96 -12.18 -7.17
C LEU A 204 22.38 -13.65 -7.18
N LYS A 205 23.33 -13.99 -8.04
CA LYS A 205 23.93 -15.32 -8.15
C LYS A 205 25.45 -15.21 -8.13
N ALA A 206 26.11 -16.27 -7.69
CA ALA A 206 27.55 -16.35 -7.71
C ALA A 206 28.09 -16.49 -9.14
N GLU A 207 27.43 -17.33 -10.01
CA GLU A 207 27.79 -17.56 -11.42
C GLU A 207 26.65 -18.30 -12.15
N GLY A 208 26.51 -18.10 -13.48
CA GLY A 208 25.52 -18.85 -14.28
C GLY A 208 25.42 -18.34 -15.73
N GLU A 209 25.05 -19.25 -16.66
CA GLU A 209 25.07 -19.03 -18.13
C GLU A 209 24.13 -17.91 -18.66
N ALA A 210 23.10 -17.51 -17.93
CA ALA A 210 22.18 -16.44 -18.31
C ALA A 210 22.29 -15.21 -17.42
N ALA A 211 23.26 -15.19 -16.51
CA ALA A 211 23.42 -14.13 -15.54
C ALA A 211 24.36 -13.04 -16.06
N GLN A 212 24.06 -11.80 -15.74
CA GLN A 212 24.79 -10.64 -16.22
C GLN A 212 25.61 -10.06 -15.06
N GLN A 213 26.89 -9.77 -15.31
CA GLN A 213 27.80 -9.28 -14.29
C GLN A 213 27.43 -7.87 -13.81
N CYS A 214 27.49 -7.65 -12.51
CA CYS A 214 27.34 -6.34 -11.88
C CYS A 214 28.42 -6.12 -10.82
N GLU A 215 28.70 -4.86 -10.52
CA GLU A 215 29.59 -4.42 -9.46
C GLU A 215 28.77 -3.99 -8.24
N ILE A 216 29.06 -4.56 -7.07
CA ILE A 216 28.39 -4.17 -5.81
C ILE A 216 29.01 -2.91 -5.25
N LYS A 217 28.23 -1.85 -5.11
CA LYS A 217 28.63 -0.57 -4.52
C LYS A 217 28.44 -0.54 -3.00
N SER A 218 27.29 -0.95 -2.54
CA SER A 218 26.94 -0.97 -1.14
C SER A 218 25.90 -2.04 -0.82
N ALA A 219 25.88 -2.48 0.43
CA ALA A 219 24.86 -3.36 0.94
C ALA A 219 24.54 -2.99 2.39
N VAL A 220 23.25 -2.88 2.71
CA VAL A 220 22.73 -2.53 4.04
C VAL A 220 21.76 -3.60 4.48
N TYR A 221 21.95 -4.14 5.69
CA TYR A 221 21.03 -5.12 6.26
C TYR A 221 19.85 -4.44 6.93
N MET A 222 18.66 -4.72 6.43
CA MET A 222 17.40 -4.11 6.89
C MET A 222 16.61 -4.99 7.87
N GLY A 223 17.22 -6.06 8.38
CA GLY A 223 16.60 -7.00 9.33
C GLY A 223 15.99 -8.22 8.64
N ASN A 224 15.12 -8.04 7.68
CA ASN A 224 14.45 -9.11 6.95
C ASN A 224 15.00 -9.33 5.53
N HIS A 225 15.80 -8.39 5.00
CA HIS A 225 16.44 -8.48 3.69
C HIS A 225 17.71 -7.62 3.68
N TRP A 226 18.52 -7.77 2.63
CA TRP A 226 19.57 -6.84 2.26
C TRP A 226 19.08 -5.91 1.18
N GLU A 227 19.30 -4.61 1.36
CA GLU A 227 19.27 -3.62 0.28
C GLU A 227 20.66 -3.50 -0.32
N VAL A 228 20.78 -3.87 -1.59
CA VAL A 228 22.06 -3.86 -2.30
C VAL A 228 21.97 -2.88 -3.45
N VAL A 229 22.95 -1.97 -3.54
CA VAL A 229 23.14 -1.10 -4.70
C VAL A 229 24.27 -1.65 -5.53
N ALA A 230 23.96 -2.00 -6.78
CA ALA A 230 24.94 -2.48 -7.75
C ALA A 230 24.99 -1.59 -8.99
N ILE A 231 26.08 -1.63 -9.74
CA ILE A 231 26.19 -1.04 -11.08
C ILE A 231 25.93 -2.14 -12.11
N TRP A 232 24.90 -1.95 -12.90
CA TRP A 232 24.53 -2.79 -14.02
C TRP A 232 24.14 -1.92 -15.22
N ALA A 233 24.55 -2.31 -16.42
CA ALA A 233 24.27 -1.54 -17.65
C ALA A 233 24.66 -0.04 -17.55
N GLY A 234 25.68 0.29 -16.75
CA GLY A 234 26.17 1.66 -16.55
C GLY A 234 25.34 2.53 -15.59
N LYS A 235 24.32 1.97 -14.92
CA LYS A 235 23.47 2.67 -13.96
C LYS A 235 23.35 1.92 -12.64
N GLU A 236 22.88 2.62 -11.61
CA GLU A 236 22.57 2.01 -10.32
C GLU A 236 21.35 1.12 -10.41
N LEU A 237 21.47 -0.06 -9.84
CA LEU A 237 20.46 -1.10 -9.72
C LEU A 237 20.22 -1.33 -8.23
N LEU A 238 19.00 -1.06 -7.76
CA LEU A 238 18.59 -1.36 -6.39
C LEU A 238 18.03 -2.78 -6.33
N ILE A 239 18.50 -3.58 -5.38
CA ILE A 239 18.20 -4.99 -5.25
C ILE A 239 17.79 -5.28 -3.80
N ASN A 240 16.64 -5.94 -3.63
CA ASN A 240 16.21 -6.48 -2.34
C ASN A 240 16.37 -8.00 -2.37
N THR A 241 17.30 -8.50 -1.58
CA THR A 241 17.62 -9.93 -1.56
C THR A 241 17.51 -10.49 -0.15
N LYS A 242 17.15 -11.78 -0.05
CA LYS A 242 17.03 -12.44 1.25
C LYS A 242 18.38 -12.57 1.95
N PRO A 243 18.40 -12.62 3.30
CA PRO A 243 19.63 -12.74 4.06
C PRO A 243 20.50 -13.94 3.68
N GLU A 244 19.86 -15.07 3.38
CA GLU A 244 20.51 -16.33 2.99
C GLU A 244 21.05 -16.32 1.55
N ASP A 245 20.56 -15.42 0.69
CA ASP A 245 20.92 -15.38 -0.73
C ASP A 245 22.05 -14.38 -1.04
N PHE A 246 22.58 -13.67 -0.04
CA PHE A 246 23.59 -12.64 -0.24
C PHE A 246 24.75 -12.72 0.74
N ASN A 247 25.97 -12.61 0.20
CA ASN A 247 27.21 -12.46 0.98
C ASN A 247 27.72 -11.01 0.88
N ALA A 248 27.71 -10.30 2.00
CA ALA A 248 28.08 -8.89 2.08
C ALA A 248 29.55 -8.58 1.71
N ASN A 249 30.41 -9.60 1.60
CA ASN A 249 31.81 -9.44 1.19
C ASN A 249 32.01 -9.47 -0.35
N LEU A 250 30.95 -9.75 -1.11
CA LEU A 250 31.02 -9.77 -2.58
C LEU A 250 31.20 -8.35 -3.12
N LYS A 251 32.20 -8.18 -4.00
CA LYS A 251 32.41 -6.93 -4.76
C LYS A 251 31.80 -7.03 -6.17
N GLN A 252 31.62 -8.23 -6.66
CA GLN A 252 31.02 -8.52 -7.94
C GLN A 252 30.05 -9.68 -7.80
N ALA A 253 28.95 -9.62 -8.54
CA ALA A 253 27.94 -10.67 -8.57
C ALA A 253 27.34 -10.75 -9.99
N TYR A 254 26.49 -11.74 -10.19
CA TYR A 254 25.71 -11.87 -11.40
C TYR A 254 24.23 -11.61 -11.07
N VAL A 255 23.58 -10.80 -11.90
CA VAL A 255 22.16 -10.49 -11.78
C VAL A 255 21.33 -11.30 -12.75
N ASN A 256 20.16 -11.71 -12.29
CA ASN A 256 19.10 -12.25 -13.12
C ASN A 256 17.78 -11.56 -12.74
N PHE A 257 16.83 -11.52 -13.66
CA PHE A 257 15.61 -10.74 -13.52
C PHE A 257 14.37 -11.62 -13.61
N SER A 258 13.41 -11.38 -12.74
CA SER A 258 12.07 -11.93 -12.85
C SER A 258 11.20 -11.01 -13.71
N GLU A 259 10.50 -11.58 -14.67
CA GLU A 259 9.56 -10.83 -15.50
C GLU A 259 8.46 -10.12 -14.68
N GLN A 260 8.07 -10.69 -13.54
CA GLN A 260 6.97 -10.14 -12.72
C GLN A 260 7.24 -8.76 -12.14
N GLY A 261 8.51 -8.35 -12.05
CA GLY A 261 8.86 -7.01 -11.56
C GLY A 261 9.41 -6.08 -12.63
N ILE A 262 9.41 -6.49 -13.90
CA ILE A 262 9.77 -5.65 -15.04
C ILE A 262 8.50 -4.96 -15.55
N PHE A 263 8.58 -3.65 -15.77
CA PHE A 263 7.52 -2.89 -16.43
C PHE A 263 8.11 -1.94 -17.48
N LEU A 264 7.28 -1.58 -18.45
CA LEU A 264 7.66 -0.69 -19.55
C LEU A 264 6.85 0.58 -19.51
N LEU A 265 7.52 1.70 -19.76
CA LEU A 265 6.89 3.01 -19.89
C LEU A 265 7.28 3.65 -21.21
N LYS A 266 6.36 4.47 -21.71
CA LYS A 266 6.65 5.30 -22.88
C LYS A 266 7.75 6.31 -22.53
N LYS A 267 8.76 6.42 -23.36
CA LYS A 267 9.76 7.49 -23.26
C LYS A 267 9.07 8.81 -23.65
N GLU A 268 8.88 9.70 -22.68
CA GLU A 268 8.39 11.05 -22.98
C GLU A 268 9.47 11.83 -23.73
N LYS A 269 9.06 12.59 -24.75
CA LYS A 269 9.97 13.38 -25.57
C LYS A 269 10.44 14.63 -24.85
#